data_d7d4a929a737862297e0f6fd10f55e86
#
_entry.id   d7d4a929a737862297e0f6fd10f55e86
#
_cell.length_a   1.000
_cell.length_b   1.000
_cell.length_c   1.000
_cell.angle_alpha   90.00
_cell.angle_beta   90.00
_cell.angle_gamma   90.00
#
_symmetry.space_group_name_H-M   'P 1'
#
loop_
_entity.id
_entity.type
_entity.pdbx_description
1 polymer ?
#
loop_
_entity_poly.entity_id
_entity_poly.type
_entity_poly.pdbx_seq_one_letter_code
_entity_poly.pdbx_strand_id
1 'polypeptide(L)'
;MKIEYTTYKNIDKEKWDKCVLKSTNHQIYAEAWYLDIVCPEKWDALIFNDYETVMPLPLKSKMGLNYIQQPIWTQQLGVFSTLKVTEQLTKTFLQAIPKKMVMVSLNLNEINLVSNIELVSKTNLILDLNNSYETLKSNFSSNTKRNINKANKGGLAFDLNSKDVNGFFDFFKSNIQNTISDTELNILINLVEFSINNNKGFLALVMQENEIVAASFMLKSNK
;
A
#
# COMPACT_ATOMS: atom_id res chain seq x y z
N MET A 1 -16.69 17.81 -17.11
CA MET A 1 -16.44 16.65 -16.24
C MET A 1 -16.76 17.07 -14.81
N LYS A 2 -17.76 16.45 -14.16
CA LYS A 2 -18.17 16.81 -12.80
C LYS A 2 -17.60 15.74 -11.85
N ILE A 3 -16.57 16.10 -11.06
CA ILE A 3 -16.05 15.28 -9.99
C ILE A 3 -16.78 15.62 -8.71
N GLU A 4 -17.25 14.61 -7.99
CA GLU A 4 -17.97 14.77 -6.74
C GLU A 4 -17.07 14.45 -5.56
N TYR A 5 -17.09 15.32 -4.54
CA TYR A 5 -16.48 15.02 -3.25
C TYR A 5 -17.49 14.26 -2.39
N THR A 6 -17.12 13.08 -1.98
CA THR A 6 -17.96 12.16 -1.21
C THR A 6 -17.29 11.86 0.12
N THR A 7 -18.05 12.06 1.21
CA THR A 7 -17.54 11.73 2.56
C THR A 7 -17.58 10.23 2.81
N TYR A 8 -16.70 9.73 3.67
CA TYR A 8 -16.54 8.32 4.05
C TYR A 8 -17.86 7.56 4.19
N LYS A 9 -18.82 8.14 4.94
CA LYS A 9 -20.12 7.51 5.23
C LYS A 9 -20.99 7.29 4.00
N ASN A 10 -20.73 8.04 2.94
CA ASN A 10 -21.53 8.02 1.70
C ASN A 10 -20.83 7.27 0.56
N ILE A 11 -19.64 6.72 0.81
CA ILE A 11 -18.89 5.94 -0.19
C ILE A 11 -19.54 4.55 -0.30
N ASP A 12 -19.95 4.20 -1.52
CA ASP A 12 -20.32 2.84 -1.89
C ASP A 12 -19.02 2.03 -2.10
N LYS A 13 -18.66 1.24 -1.08
CA LYS A 13 -17.39 0.49 -1.09
C LYS A 13 -17.35 -0.63 -2.12
N GLU A 14 -18.51 -1.18 -2.52
CA GLU A 14 -18.57 -2.20 -3.57
C GLU A 14 -18.24 -1.59 -4.94
N LYS A 15 -18.85 -0.44 -5.25
CA LYS A 15 -18.54 0.31 -6.47
C LYS A 15 -17.09 0.81 -6.46
N TRP A 16 -16.62 1.28 -5.31
CA TRP A 16 -15.24 1.71 -5.09
C TRP A 16 -14.25 0.60 -5.43
N ASP A 17 -14.36 -0.55 -4.78
CA ASP A 17 -13.47 -1.68 -4.98
C ASP A 17 -13.57 -2.24 -6.41
N LYS A 18 -14.76 -2.24 -7.00
CA LYS A 18 -14.95 -2.61 -8.41
C LYS A 18 -14.16 -1.71 -9.36
N CYS A 19 -14.13 -0.39 -9.11
CA CYS A 19 -13.31 0.55 -9.88
C CYS A 19 -11.83 0.28 -9.66
N VAL A 20 -11.38 0.24 -8.41
CA VAL A 20 -9.96 0.03 -8.06
C VAL A 20 -9.44 -1.28 -8.65
N LEU A 21 -10.15 -2.38 -8.48
CA LEU A 21 -9.75 -3.70 -9.00
C LEU A 21 -9.70 -3.75 -10.53
N LYS A 22 -10.56 -3.00 -11.23
CA LYS A 22 -10.56 -2.94 -12.70
C LYS A 22 -9.58 -1.93 -13.28
N SER A 23 -9.06 -1.03 -12.48
CA SER A 23 -8.11 -0.01 -12.94
C SER A 23 -6.82 -0.64 -13.45
N THR A 24 -6.19 -0.03 -14.45
CA THR A 24 -4.90 -0.48 -15.01
C THR A 24 -3.75 -0.28 -14.03
N ASN A 25 -3.90 0.68 -13.13
CA ASN A 25 -2.95 1.03 -12.07
C ASN A 25 -3.42 0.56 -10.70
N HIS A 26 -4.12 -0.57 -10.63
CA HIS A 26 -4.56 -1.16 -9.37
C HIS A 26 -3.44 -1.23 -8.35
N GLN A 27 -3.75 -0.80 -7.13
CA GLN A 27 -2.87 -0.90 -5.97
C GLN A 27 -3.71 -1.37 -4.77
N ILE A 28 -3.23 -2.37 -4.06
CA ILE A 28 -3.90 -2.89 -2.86
C ILE A 28 -4.15 -1.79 -1.81
N TYR A 29 -3.30 -0.77 -1.79
CA TYR A 29 -3.40 0.38 -0.90
C TYR A 29 -4.67 1.22 -1.09
N ALA A 30 -5.30 1.12 -2.25
CA ALA A 30 -6.53 1.83 -2.58
C ALA A 30 -7.80 0.99 -2.37
N GLU A 31 -7.69 -0.32 -2.09
CA GLU A 31 -8.86 -1.14 -1.74
C GLU A 31 -9.51 -0.62 -0.45
N ALA A 32 -10.83 -0.62 -0.37
CA ALA A 32 -11.58 -0.03 0.74
C ALA A 32 -11.17 -0.63 2.10
N TRP A 33 -11.01 -1.95 2.16
CA TRP A 33 -10.58 -2.63 3.38
C TRP A 33 -9.23 -2.15 3.90
N TYR A 34 -8.29 -1.87 2.96
CA TYR A 34 -6.97 -1.38 3.31
C TYR A 34 -7.04 0.03 3.89
N LEU A 35 -7.77 0.92 3.19
CA LEU A 35 -7.99 2.29 3.65
C LEU A 35 -8.70 2.33 5.00
N ASP A 36 -9.68 1.45 5.23
CA ASP A 36 -10.39 1.34 6.50
C ASP A 36 -9.48 0.94 7.68
N ILE A 37 -8.42 0.19 7.41
CA ILE A 37 -7.45 -0.17 8.45
C ILE A 37 -6.44 0.94 8.69
N VAL A 38 -5.86 1.53 7.64
CA VAL A 38 -4.77 2.51 7.79
C VAL A 38 -5.26 3.92 8.14
N CYS A 39 -6.52 4.24 7.84
CA CYS A 39 -7.18 5.50 8.20
C CYS A 39 -8.67 5.29 8.53
N PRO A 40 -8.98 4.59 9.64
CA PRO A 40 -10.34 4.16 9.98
C PRO A 40 -11.29 5.35 10.06
N GLU A 41 -12.36 5.32 9.23
CA GLU A 41 -13.37 6.38 9.08
C GLU A 41 -12.82 7.79 8.76
N LYS A 42 -11.54 7.88 8.41
CA LYS A 42 -10.84 9.15 8.14
C LYS A 42 -10.30 9.20 6.71
N TRP A 43 -11.10 8.80 5.76
CA TRP A 43 -10.83 9.05 4.36
C TRP A 43 -12.12 9.37 3.62
N ASP A 44 -12.07 10.40 2.79
CA ASP A 44 -13.12 10.78 1.86
C ASP A 44 -12.67 10.44 0.45
N ALA A 45 -13.49 10.75 -0.54
CA ALA A 45 -13.21 10.40 -1.92
C ALA A 45 -13.54 11.54 -2.89
N LEU A 46 -12.80 11.58 -3.99
CA LEU A 46 -13.24 12.21 -5.23
C LEU A 46 -13.73 11.12 -6.17
N ILE A 47 -14.92 11.28 -6.70
CA ILE A 47 -15.59 10.28 -7.54
C ILE A 47 -16.08 10.95 -8.82
N PHE A 48 -15.83 10.30 -9.94
CA PHE A 48 -16.34 10.72 -11.25
C PHE A 48 -17.21 9.62 -11.85
N ASN A 49 -18.37 10.03 -12.41
CA ASN A 49 -19.24 9.22 -13.26
C ASN A 49 -19.60 7.86 -12.64
N ASP A 50 -20.25 7.88 -11.46
CA ASP A 50 -20.66 6.66 -10.73
C ASP A 50 -19.53 5.64 -10.54
N TYR A 51 -18.40 6.11 -9.98
CA TYR A 51 -17.19 5.30 -9.68
C TYR A 51 -16.42 4.79 -10.92
N GLU A 52 -16.55 5.43 -12.07
CA GLU A 52 -15.68 5.13 -13.21
C GLU A 52 -14.22 5.53 -12.95
N THR A 53 -14.03 6.60 -12.18
CA THR A 53 -12.73 7.07 -11.71
C THR A 53 -12.86 7.54 -10.26
N VAL A 54 -11.90 7.15 -9.43
CA VAL A 54 -11.90 7.46 -8.00
C VAL A 54 -10.52 7.90 -7.52
N MET A 55 -10.48 8.70 -6.46
CA MET A 55 -9.26 9.10 -5.77
C MET A 55 -9.53 9.16 -4.25
N PRO A 56 -8.81 8.38 -3.42
CA PRO A 56 -8.95 8.46 -1.98
C PRO A 56 -8.29 9.72 -1.43
N LEU A 57 -8.91 10.31 -0.44
CA LEU A 57 -8.44 11.48 0.28
C LEU A 57 -8.30 11.14 1.77
N PRO A 58 -7.17 10.57 2.21
CA PRO A 58 -6.95 10.28 3.63
C PRO A 58 -6.87 11.58 4.43
N LEU A 59 -7.72 11.69 5.45
CA LEU A 59 -7.93 12.90 6.22
C LEU A 59 -7.19 12.86 7.55
N LYS A 60 -6.57 13.98 7.89
CA LYS A 60 -6.12 14.30 9.24
C LYS A 60 -6.63 15.66 9.66
N SER A 61 -6.73 15.86 10.96
CA SER A 61 -7.11 17.15 11.54
C SER A 61 -6.16 17.49 12.69
N LYS A 62 -5.72 18.73 12.73
CA LYS A 62 -4.92 19.29 13.85
C LYS A 62 -5.37 20.72 14.10
N MET A 63 -5.69 21.04 15.35
CA MET A 63 -6.15 22.38 15.77
C MET A 63 -7.34 22.91 14.94
N GLY A 64 -8.29 22.03 14.57
CA GLY A 64 -9.45 22.40 13.75
C GLY A 64 -9.19 22.55 12.24
N LEU A 65 -7.94 22.42 11.80
CA LEU A 65 -7.57 22.47 10.39
C LEU A 65 -7.51 21.06 9.78
N ASN A 66 -8.21 20.86 8.66
CA ASN A 66 -8.22 19.59 7.94
C ASN A 66 -7.15 19.60 6.85
N TYR A 67 -6.47 18.47 6.69
CA TYR A 67 -5.47 18.26 5.65
C TYR A 67 -5.47 16.82 5.17
N ILE A 68 -4.93 16.61 3.98
CA ILE A 68 -4.78 15.29 3.37
C ILE A 68 -3.34 14.84 3.56
N GLN A 69 -3.15 13.66 4.12
CA GLN A 69 -1.81 13.11 4.35
C GLN A 69 -1.78 11.63 4.01
N GLN A 70 -0.71 11.21 3.32
CA GLN A 70 -0.42 9.80 3.07
C GLN A 70 -0.49 9.00 4.37
N PRO A 71 -1.31 7.94 4.44
CA PRO A 71 -1.36 7.08 5.62
C PRO A 71 -0.03 6.37 5.83
N ILE A 72 0.27 6.06 7.08
CA ILE A 72 1.38 5.14 7.38
C ILE A 72 1.10 3.76 6.76
N TRP A 73 2.17 3.03 6.47
CA TRP A 73 2.14 1.71 5.82
C TRP A 73 1.54 1.71 4.41
N THR A 74 1.33 2.87 3.81
CA THR A 74 0.76 3.05 2.47
C THR A 74 1.81 3.66 1.56
N GLN A 75 2.24 2.93 0.54
CA GLN A 75 3.32 3.40 -0.34
C GLN A 75 2.82 4.44 -1.35
N GLN A 76 1.72 4.15 -2.02
CA GLN A 76 1.20 4.93 -3.14
C GLN A 76 -0.33 5.01 -3.08
N LEU A 77 -0.86 6.13 -3.55
CA LEU A 77 -2.27 6.37 -3.80
C LEU A 77 -2.42 7.13 -5.12
N GLY A 78 -3.45 7.96 -5.25
CA GLY A 78 -3.70 8.79 -6.41
C GLY A 78 -5.02 8.46 -7.10
N VAL A 79 -5.09 8.68 -8.41
CA VAL A 79 -6.28 8.47 -9.24
C VAL A 79 -6.29 7.07 -9.80
N PHE A 80 -7.38 6.35 -9.59
CA PHE A 80 -7.66 5.01 -10.12
C PHE A 80 -8.84 5.08 -11.07
N SER A 81 -8.74 4.46 -12.23
CA SER A 81 -9.78 4.56 -13.25
C SER A 81 -9.93 3.26 -14.05
N THR A 82 -11.17 2.95 -14.41
CA THR A 82 -11.47 1.92 -15.41
C THR A 82 -11.14 2.37 -16.84
N LEU A 83 -10.93 3.68 -17.02
CA LEU A 83 -10.44 4.29 -18.26
C LEU A 83 -8.92 4.49 -18.20
N LYS A 84 -8.35 4.90 -19.34
CA LYS A 84 -6.94 5.30 -19.39
C LYS A 84 -6.70 6.53 -18.51
N VAL A 85 -5.85 6.40 -17.51
CA VAL A 85 -5.39 7.53 -16.71
C VAL A 85 -4.46 8.39 -17.53
N THR A 86 -4.87 9.64 -17.77
CA THR A 86 -4.07 10.64 -18.49
C THR A 86 -3.60 11.71 -17.51
N GLU A 87 -2.56 12.45 -17.89
CA GLU A 87 -2.10 13.60 -17.12
C GLU A 87 -3.22 14.62 -16.84
N GLN A 88 -4.04 14.90 -17.87
CA GLN A 88 -5.17 15.81 -17.73
C GLN A 88 -6.20 15.30 -16.73
N LEU A 89 -6.48 14.00 -16.68
CA LEU A 89 -7.39 13.38 -15.72
C LEU A 89 -6.83 13.53 -14.31
N THR A 90 -5.55 13.18 -14.10
CA THR A 90 -4.88 13.34 -12.80
C THR A 90 -4.93 14.78 -12.33
N LYS A 91 -4.58 15.73 -13.20
CA LYS A 91 -4.62 17.17 -12.89
C LYS A 91 -6.02 17.63 -12.50
N THR A 92 -7.05 17.19 -13.22
CA THR A 92 -8.44 17.55 -12.91
C THR A 92 -8.87 17.05 -11.53
N PHE A 93 -8.47 15.84 -11.14
CA PHE A 93 -8.73 15.30 -9.80
C PHE A 93 -7.98 16.08 -8.73
N LEU A 94 -6.72 16.40 -8.93
CA LEU A 94 -5.96 17.21 -7.97
C LEU A 94 -6.57 18.61 -7.78
N GLN A 95 -7.07 19.22 -8.85
CA GLN A 95 -7.76 20.51 -8.80
C GLN A 95 -9.14 20.44 -8.13
N ALA A 96 -9.77 19.27 -8.13
CA ALA A 96 -11.06 19.03 -7.47
C ALA A 96 -10.93 18.82 -5.94
N ILE A 97 -9.71 18.71 -5.41
CA ILE A 97 -9.51 18.61 -3.96
C ILE A 97 -10.09 19.86 -3.28
N PRO A 98 -10.93 19.69 -2.24
CA PRO A 98 -11.59 20.83 -1.60
C PRO A 98 -10.60 21.87 -1.07
N LYS A 99 -10.82 23.14 -1.40
CA LYS A 99 -9.96 24.27 -0.95
C LYS A 99 -9.87 24.44 0.58
N LYS A 100 -10.78 23.83 1.33
CA LYS A 100 -10.74 23.78 2.79
C LYS A 100 -9.61 22.92 3.35
N MET A 101 -8.96 22.10 2.51
CA MET A 101 -7.78 21.31 2.90
C MET A 101 -6.55 22.22 2.85
N VAL A 102 -6.00 22.51 4.04
CA VAL A 102 -4.87 23.47 4.18
C VAL A 102 -3.55 22.91 3.64
N MET A 103 -3.43 21.60 3.50
CA MET A 103 -2.26 20.92 2.98
C MET A 103 -2.67 19.61 2.30
N VAL A 104 -1.94 19.24 1.26
CA VAL A 104 -2.07 17.94 0.58
C VAL A 104 -0.68 17.32 0.46
N SER A 105 -0.50 16.14 1.06
CA SER A 105 0.73 15.35 0.97
C SER A 105 0.38 13.90 0.63
N LEU A 106 0.46 13.55 -0.65
CA LEU A 106 0.17 12.21 -1.17
C LEU A 106 1.31 11.73 -2.07
N ASN A 107 1.61 10.46 -2.01
CA ASN A 107 2.47 9.78 -2.98
C ASN A 107 1.60 9.26 -4.13
N LEU A 108 1.68 9.89 -5.27
CA LEU A 108 0.99 9.43 -6.47
C LEU A 108 1.67 8.17 -7.03
N ASN A 109 0.89 7.26 -7.59
CA ASN A 109 1.46 6.10 -8.28
C ASN A 109 2.08 6.50 -9.64
N GLU A 110 2.88 5.62 -10.22
CA GLU A 110 3.70 5.88 -11.41
C GLU A 110 2.90 6.26 -12.66
N ILE A 111 1.63 5.89 -12.74
CA ILE A 111 0.76 6.24 -13.89
C ILE A 111 0.15 7.64 -13.74
N ASN A 112 0.09 8.16 -12.52
CA ASN A 112 -0.49 9.48 -12.24
C ASN A 112 0.50 10.60 -12.58
N LEU A 113 0.81 10.76 -13.84
CA LEU A 113 1.71 11.82 -14.32
C LEU A 113 1.08 13.19 -14.14
N VAL A 114 1.88 14.17 -13.76
CA VAL A 114 1.50 15.58 -13.65
C VAL A 114 2.68 16.45 -14.02
N SER A 115 2.49 17.38 -14.95
CA SER A 115 3.45 18.45 -15.28
C SER A 115 3.03 19.79 -14.65
N ASN A 116 3.97 20.70 -14.55
CA ASN A 116 3.75 22.08 -14.03
C ASN A 116 3.25 22.14 -12.56
N ILE A 117 3.56 21.12 -11.77
CA ILE A 117 3.41 21.09 -10.32
C ILE A 117 4.74 20.63 -9.75
N GLU A 118 5.21 21.28 -8.69
CA GLU A 118 6.42 20.85 -8.00
C GLU A 118 6.18 19.50 -7.32
N LEU A 119 6.89 18.47 -7.77
CA LEU A 119 6.80 17.11 -7.25
C LEU A 119 8.17 16.63 -6.78
N VAL A 120 8.19 15.92 -5.67
CA VAL A 120 9.37 15.18 -5.22
C VAL A 120 9.31 13.78 -5.78
N SER A 121 10.23 13.45 -6.68
CA SER A 121 10.37 12.09 -7.22
C SER A 121 10.90 11.14 -6.16
N LYS A 122 10.27 9.97 -6.05
CA LYS A 122 10.71 8.86 -5.20
C LYS A 122 10.92 7.61 -6.04
N THR A 123 12.02 6.91 -5.78
CA THR A 123 12.30 5.65 -6.47
C THR A 123 11.30 4.58 -6.02
N ASN A 124 10.66 3.93 -6.98
CA ASN A 124 9.85 2.72 -6.79
C ASN A 124 10.49 1.56 -7.54
N LEU A 125 10.57 0.39 -6.90
CA LEU A 125 11.12 -0.82 -7.50
C LEU A 125 9.99 -1.80 -7.78
N ILE A 126 9.88 -2.22 -9.04
CA ILE A 126 8.89 -3.20 -9.49
C ILE A 126 9.65 -4.39 -10.08
N LEU A 127 9.24 -5.60 -9.70
CA LEU A 127 9.71 -6.84 -10.28
C LEU A 127 8.53 -7.51 -10.99
N ASP A 128 8.66 -7.72 -12.30
CA ASP A 128 7.70 -8.51 -13.05
C ASP A 128 7.86 -10.00 -12.72
N LEU A 129 6.82 -10.58 -12.10
CA LEU A 129 6.81 -11.99 -11.68
C LEU A 129 6.21 -12.94 -12.73
N ASN A 130 5.88 -12.48 -13.94
CA ASN A 130 5.35 -13.32 -15.01
C ASN A 130 6.41 -14.27 -15.63
N ASN A 131 7.68 -14.04 -15.32
CA ASN A 131 8.78 -14.89 -15.77
C ASN A 131 8.99 -16.11 -14.86
N SER A 132 9.61 -17.18 -15.40
CA SER A 132 10.00 -18.31 -14.57
C SER A 132 11.00 -17.92 -13.51
N TYR A 133 11.04 -18.66 -12.39
CA TYR A 133 12.02 -18.39 -11.33
C TYR A 133 13.46 -18.46 -11.83
N GLU A 134 13.77 -19.38 -12.75
CA GLU A 134 15.10 -19.50 -13.36
C GLU A 134 15.48 -18.24 -14.10
N THR A 135 14.56 -17.64 -14.87
CA THR A 135 14.76 -16.37 -15.56
C THR A 135 14.98 -15.24 -14.56
N LEU A 136 14.14 -15.14 -13.54
CA LEU A 136 14.30 -14.13 -12.49
C LEU A 136 15.65 -14.30 -11.77
N LYS A 137 16.01 -15.52 -11.39
CA LYS A 137 17.28 -15.85 -10.73
C LYS A 137 18.50 -15.55 -11.59
N SER A 138 18.39 -15.74 -12.92
CA SER A 138 19.49 -15.40 -13.84
C SER A 138 19.87 -13.93 -13.77
N ASN A 139 18.86 -13.05 -13.55
CA ASN A 139 19.01 -11.59 -13.46
C ASN A 139 19.44 -11.10 -12.07
N PHE A 140 19.50 -11.97 -11.06
CA PHE A 140 19.97 -11.57 -9.74
C PHE A 140 21.45 -11.16 -9.76
N SER A 141 21.79 -10.14 -8.98
CA SER A 141 23.18 -9.73 -8.80
C SER A 141 24.02 -10.88 -8.25
N SER A 142 25.34 -10.86 -8.50
CA SER A 142 26.26 -11.84 -7.94
C SER A 142 26.19 -11.89 -6.41
N ASN A 143 25.99 -10.72 -5.78
CA ASN A 143 25.83 -10.64 -4.32
C ASN A 143 24.55 -11.34 -3.85
N THR A 144 23.43 -11.12 -4.53
CA THR A 144 22.15 -11.79 -4.22
C THR A 144 22.28 -13.30 -4.35
N LYS A 145 22.87 -13.80 -5.45
CA LYS A 145 23.11 -15.23 -5.68
C LYS A 145 23.97 -15.84 -4.58
N ARG A 146 25.05 -15.14 -4.19
CA ARG A 146 25.94 -15.60 -3.12
C ARG A 146 25.21 -15.68 -1.77
N ASN A 147 24.40 -14.66 -1.44
CA ASN A 147 23.67 -14.63 -0.17
C ASN A 147 22.58 -15.72 -0.10
N ILE A 148 21.85 -15.97 -1.19
CA ILE A 148 20.90 -17.09 -1.28
C ILE A 148 21.62 -18.43 -1.07
N ASN A 149 22.76 -18.64 -1.74
CA ASN A 149 23.54 -19.87 -1.59
C ASN A 149 24.08 -20.05 -0.16
N LYS A 150 24.47 -18.97 0.50
CA LYS A 150 24.89 -18.99 1.90
C LYS A 150 23.74 -19.36 2.83
N ALA A 151 22.58 -18.75 2.63
CA ALA A 151 21.37 -19.04 3.40
C ALA A 151 20.95 -20.52 3.27
N ASN A 152 20.95 -21.04 2.05
CA ASN A 152 20.60 -22.46 1.79
C ASN A 152 21.56 -23.47 2.43
N LYS A 153 22.79 -23.07 2.72
CA LYS A 153 23.79 -23.89 3.41
C LYS A 153 23.81 -23.71 4.92
N GLY A 154 23.11 -22.71 5.42
CA GLY A 154 23.18 -22.26 6.81
C GLY A 154 22.31 -23.03 7.80
N GLY A 155 21.68 -24.14 7.41
CA GLY A 155 20.78 -24.90 8.30
C GLY A 155 19.51 -24.15 8.67
N LEU A 156 19.08 -23.19 7.84
CA LEU A 156 17.87 -22.39 8.08
C LEU A 156 16.61 -23.17 7.74
N ALA A 157 15.60 -23.06 8.58
CA ALA A 157 14.24 -23.53 8.30
C ALA A 157 13.37 -22.37 7.81
N PHE A 158 12.51 -22.62 6.82
CA PHE A 158 11.64 -21.62 6.20
C PHE A 158 10.18 -21.97 6.44
N ASP A 159 9.44 -21.06 7.06
CA ASP A 159 7.98 -21.10 7.16
C ASP A 159 7.40 -19.97 6.29
N LEU A 160 6.99 -20.32 5.05
CA LEU A 160 6.53 -19.37 4.05
C LEU A 160 5.03 -19.02 4.15
N ASN A 161 4.33 -19.54 5.14
CA ASN A 161 2.90 -19.25 5.38
C ASN A 161 2.60 -19.25 6.88
N SER A 162 3.51 -18.70 7.65
CA SER A 162 3.43 -18.71 9.09
C SER A 162 2.14 -18.08 9.61
N LYS A 163 1.61 -18.66 10.67
CA LYS A 163 0.51 -18.11 11.47
C LYS A 163 1.00 -17.50 12.78
N ASP A 164 2.29 -17.52 13.02
CA ASP A 164 2.91 -16.95 14.21
C ASP A 164 3.03 -15.43 14.11
N VAL A 165 1.88 -14.75 14.27
CA VAL A 165 1.80 -13.29 14.26
C VAL A 165 2.55 -12.70 15.46
N ASN A 166 2.50 -13.36 16.63
CA ASN A 166 3.19 -12.88 17.82
C ASN A 166 4.69 -12.92 17.65
N GLY A 167 5.25 -14.06 17.22
CA GLY A 167 6.68 -14.18 16.95
C GLY A 167 7.16 -13.19 15.88
N PHE A 168 6.36 -12.95 14.85
CA PHE A 168 6.65 -11.90 13.86
C PHE A 168 6.78 -10.52 14.52
N PHE A 169 5.83 -10.11 15.38
CA PHE A 169 5.86 -8.79 16.01
C PHE A 169 6.94 -8.66 17.08
N ASP A 170 7.26 -9.72 17.81
CA ASP A 170 8.39 -9.73 18.75
C ASP A 170 9.72 -9.54 18.00
N PHE A 171 9.90 -10.26 16.90
CA PHE A 171 11.05 -10.07 16.02
C PHE A 171 11.08 -8.66 15.41
N PHE A 172 9.96 -8.16 14.91
CA PHE A 172 9.85 -6.81 14.33
C PHE A 172 10.24 -5.73 15.34
N LYS A 173 9.68 -5.77 16.56
CA LYS A 173 9.98 -4.80 17.62
C LYS A 173 11.45 -4.83 18.05
N SER A 174 12.06 -6.01 18.09
CA SER A 174 13.47 -6.18 18.49
C SER A 174 14.44 -5.66 17.43
N ASN A 175 14.01 -5.53 16.16
CA ASN A 175 14.89 -5.19 15.04
C ASN A 175 14.60 -3.81 14.41
N ILE A 176 13.51 -3.14 14.81
CA ILE A 176 13.21 -1.83 14.26
C ILE A 176 14.13 -0.76 14.85
N GLN A 177 14.75 0.03 13.97
CA GLN A 177 15.66 1.10 14.37
C GLN A 177 14.95 2.43 14.65
N ASN A 178 13.76 2.64 14.09
CA ASN A 178 13.00 3.87 14.24
C ASN A 178 11.92 3.72 15.31
N THR A 179 11.69 4.78 16.07
CA THR A 179 10.57 4.81 17.01
C THR A 179 9.25 4.79 16.22
N ILE A 180 8.43 3.78 16.47
CA ILE A 180 7.05 3.69 15.98
C ILE A 180 6.13 3.94 17.17
N SER A 181 5.12 4.78 16.99
CA SER A 181 4.10 5.00 18.02
C SER A 181 3.21 3.77 18.18
N ASP A 182 2.61 3.61 19.36
CA ASP A 182 1.65 2.52 19.63
C ASP A 182 0.50 2.52 18.63
N THR A 183 0.04 3.70 18.20
CA THR A 183 -1.02 3.83 17.19
C THR A 183 -0.58 3.25 15.85
N GLU A 184 0.63 3.57 15.39
CA GLU A 184 1.18 3.07 14.13
C GLU A 184 1.44 1.56 14.19
N LEU A 185 1.91 1.06 15.32
CA LEU A 185 2.08 -0.37 15.54
C LEU A 185 0.75 -1.11 15.52
N ASN A 186 -0.28 -0.58 16.20
CA ASN A 186 -1.62 -1.18 16.20
C ASN A 186 -2.24 -1.22 14.80
N ILE A 187 -2.02 -0.20 13.98
CA ILE A 187 -2.44 -0.22 12.56
C ILE A 187 -1.75 -1.38 11.83
N LEU A 188 -0.44 -1.57 12.03
CA LEU A 188 0.30 -2.66 11.40
C LEU A 188 -0.21 -4.04 11.88
N ILE A 189 -0.48 -4.20 13.17
CA ILE A 189 -1.04 -5.43 13.73
C ILE A 189 -2.37 -5.76 13.04
N ASN A 190 -3.30 -4.80 13.02
CA ASN A 190 -4.61 -4.98 12.38
C ASN A 190 -4.46 -5.32 10.88
N LEU A 191 -3.50 -4.69 10.19
CA LEU A 191 -3.25 -4.95 8.78
C LEU A 191 -2.74 -6.37 8.53
N VAL A 192 -1.79 -6.84 9.34
CA VAL A 192 -1.24 -8.20 9.28
C VAL A 192 -2.32 -9.23 9.59
N GLU A 193 -3.01 -9.09 10.70
CA GLU A 193 -4.06 -10.03 11.12
C GLU A 193 -5.20 -10.11 10.11
N PHE A 194 -5.71 -8.96 9.65
CA PHE A 194 -6.75 -8.92 8.64
C PHE A 194 -6.30 -9.61 7.35
N SER A 195 -5.08 -9.30 6.90
CA SER A 195 -4.55 -9.84 5.64
C SER A 195 -4.38 -11.35 5.67
N ILE A 196 -3.89 -11.90 6.79
CA ILE A 196 -3.73 -13.35 6.96
C ILE A 196 -5.09 -14.05 7.03
N ASN A 197 -6.02 -13.50 7.81
CA ASN A 197 -7.34 -14.09 8.03
C ASN A 197 -8.22 -14.06 6.76
N ASN A 198 -8.01 -13.07 5.88
CA ASN A 198 -8.77 -12.89 4.65
C ASN A 198 -8.00 -13.31 3.38
N ASN A 199 -6.87 -14.00 3.52
CA ASN A 199 -6.03 -14.45 2.39
C ASN A 199 -5.55 -13.28 1.49
N LYS A 200 -5.34 -12.10 2.09
CA LYS A 200 -4.83 -10.88 1.46
C LYS A 200 -3.33 -10.65 1.71
N GLY A 201 -2.69 -11.58 2.40
CA GLY A 201 -1.27 -11.54 2.70
C GLY A 201 -0.79 -12.82 3.38
N PHE A 202 0.51 -12.88 3.63
CA PHE A 202 1.14 -13.98 4.34
C PHE A 202 2.41 -13.51 5.07
N LEU A 203 2.79 -14.25 6.11
CA LEU A 203 4.08 -14.11 6.77
C LEU A 203 5.05 -15.16 6.24
N ALA A 204 6.27 -14.73 5.98
CA ALA A 204 7.41 -15.61 5.73
C ALA A 204 8.41 -15.43 6.87
N LEU A 205 8.66 -16.50 7.61
CA LEU A 205 9.61 -16.53 8.71
C LEU A 205 10.79 -17.43 8.36
N VAL A 206 11.97 -17.04 8.78
CA VAL A 206 13.19 -17.85 8.67
C VAL A 206 13.69 -18.12 10.08
N MET A 207 13.88 -19.38 10.39
CA MET A 207 14.29 -19.87 11.69
C MET A 207 15.71 -20.43 11.67
N GLN A 208 16.46 -20.19 12.73
CA GLN A 208 17.71 -20.86 13.04
C GLN A 208 17.68 -21.28 14.50
N GLU A 209 17.90 -22.57 14.78
CA GLU A 209 17.89 -23.12 16.16
C GLU A 209 16.63 -22.74 16.97
N ASN A 210 15.46 -22.73 16.30
CA ASN A 210 14.16 -22.32 16.83
C ASN A 210 13.99 -20.81 17.12
N GLU A 211 14.94 -19.98 16.73
CA GLU A 211 14.80 -18.52 16.81
C GLU A 211 14.48 -17.92 15.44
N ILE A 212 13.63 -16.89 15.40
CA ILE A 212 13.34 -16.14 14.17
C ILE A 212 14.55 -15.23 13.87
N VAL A 213 15.22 -15.48 12.74
CA VAL A 213 16.40 -14.71 12.29
C VAL A 213 16.08 -13.77 11.12
N ALA A 214 14.96 -13.99 10.43
CA ALA A 214 14.42 -13.06 9.44
C ALA A 214 12.92 -13.22 9.34
N ALA A 215 12.21 -12.13 9.05
CA ALA A 215 10.78 -12.12 8.88
C ALA A 215 10.36 -11.15 7.78
N SER A 216 9.29 -11.48 7.06
CA SER A 216 8.66 -10.60 6.07
C SER A 216 7.16 -10.77 6.10
N PHE A 217 6.46 -9.64 6.02
CA PHE A 217 5.02 -9.61 5.74
C PHE A 217 4.80 -9.18 4.30
N MET A 218 4.04 -9.97 3.57
CA MET A 218 3.72 -9.72 2.17
C MET A 218 2.22 -9.55 1.98
N LEU A 219 1.83 -8.44 1.38
CA LEU A 219 0.47 -8.22 0.91
C LEU A 219 0.26 -8.92 -0.43
N LYS A 220 -0.95 -9.44 -0.65
CA LYS A 220 -1.32 -10.18 -1.84
C LYS A 220 -2.57 -9.57 -2.45
N SER A 221 -2.48 -9.12 -3.68
CA SER A 221 -3.64 -8.74 -4.48
C SER A 221 -4.16 -9.95 -5.28
N ASN A 222 -5.46 -9.92 -5.58
CA ASN A 222 -6.12 -10.90 -6.44
C ASN A 222 -6.03 -10.55 -7.93
N LYS A 223 -5.12 -9.66 -8.32
CA LYS A 223 -4.92 -9.25 -9.71
C LYS A 223 -3.56 -9.73 -10.22
#